data_7f07085286a1ce4c18399d34611844d3
#
_entry.id   7f07085286a1ce4c18399d34611844d3
#
_cell.length_a   1.000
_cell.length_b   1.000
_cell.length_c   1.000
_cell.angle_alpha   90.00
_cell.angle_beta   90.00
_cell.angle_gamma   90.00
#
_symmetry.space_group_name_H-M   'P 1'
#
loop_
_entity.id
_entity.type
_entity.pdbx_description
1 polymer ?
#
loop_
_entity_poly.entity_id
_entity_poly.type
_entity_poly.pdbx_seq_one_letter_code
_entity_poly.pdbx_strand_id
1 'polypeptide(L)'
;MKSRLDQFRATRNALLGLMMCASPAWAQTPAPAPLELRLADVGRFAVFVDMGAVQRTGSVVKLRVLQVAEGGFTAGAEAFWGGWRHEVIDCQARTIAHAGFASIRAGGREGPLTGDQRPAAPLSAGSADDAVAKVVCDAWRPYAKVPVATSVEAAVKIGRPLIETGAEP
;
A
#
# COMPACT_ATOMS: atom_id res chain seq x y z
N MET A 1 3.44 79.44 -52.36
CA MET A 1 3.68 80.34 -51.18
C MET A 1 3.62 79.52 -49.91
N LYS A 2 4.76 79.57 -49.20
CA LYS A 2 4.96 79.34 -47.76
C LYS A 2 4.18 78.14 -47.07
N SER A 3 4.90 77.08 -46.74
CA SER A 3 5.68 76.88 -45.54
C SER A 3 4.85 76.61 -44.26
N ARG A 4 4.94 75.45 -43.72
CA ARG A 4 5.46 75.26 -42.38
C ARG A 4 5.61 73.75 -42.06
N LEU A 5 6.83 73.39 -41.80
CA LEU A 5 7.24 72.24 -41.01
C LEU A 5 6.69 72.43 -39.58
N ASP A 6 6.16 71.41 -39.02
CA ASP A 6 6.15 71.27 -37.54
C ASP A 6 6.47 69.80 -37.17
N GLN A 7 7.49 69.76 -36.35
CA GLN A 7 8.12 68.59 -35.82
C GLN A 7 7.21 67.97 -34.79
N PHE A 8 6.93 66.66 -34.93
CA PHE A 8 6.49 65.89 -33.78
C PHE A 8 7.59 64.91 -33.36
N ARG A 9 8.22 65.27 -32.26
CA ARG A 9 9.10 64.40 -31.49
C ARG A 9 8.33 63.18 -30.98
N ALA A 10 8.64 62.01 -31.52
CA ALA A 10 8.20 60.76 -30.97
C ALA A 10 9.03 60.37 -29.75
N THR A 11 8.46 60.49 -28.59
CA THR A 11 9.01 59.91 -27.34
C THR A 11 8.87 58.40 -27.35
N ARG A 12 9.99 57.69 -27.48
CA ARG A 12 10.07 56.24 -27.37
C ARG A 12 10.02 55.90 -25.88
N ASN A 13 8.87 55.53 -25.36
CA ASN A 13 8.72 54.85 -24.09
C ASN A 13 9.10 53.37 -24.25
N ALA A 14 10.29 53.01 -23.79
CA ALA A 14 10.70 51.61 -23.67
C ALA A 14 10.00 51.00 -22.44
N LEU A 15 8.95 50.25 -22.66
CA LEU A 15 8.35 49.38 -21.63
C LEU A 15 9.24 48.13 -21.56
N LEU A 16 10.11 48.07 -20.53
CA LEU A 16 10.76 46.83 -20.11
C LEU A 16 9.68 45.93 -19.46
N GLY A 17 9.16 44.99 -20.25
CA GLY A 17 8.32 43.91 -19.71
C GLY A 17 9.17 42.93 -18.93
N LEU A 18 9.07 42.92 -17.58
CA LEU A 18 9.56 41.81 -16.75
C LEU A 18 8.74 40.56 -17.06
N MET A 19 9.29 39.66 -17.88
CA MET A 19 8.78 38.28 -18.01
C MET A 19 9.14 37.53 -16.72
N MET A 20 8.19 37.43 -15.78
CA MET A 20 8.25 36.46 -14.67
C MET A 20 8.10 35.06 -15.26
N CYS A 21 9.22 34.34 -15.38
CA CYS A 21 9.22 32.89 -15.64
C CYS A 21 8.66 32.18 -14.41
N ALA A 22 7.37 31.88 -14.40
CA ALA A 22 6.76 30.95 -13.45
C ALA A 22 7.32 29.56 -13.76
N SER A 23 8.28 29.09 -12.98
CA SER A 23 8.75 27.70 -13.04
C SER A 23 7.60 26.77 -12.65
N PRO A 24 7.25 25.75 -13.46
CA PRO A 24 6.26 24.77 -13.05
C PRO A 24 6.77 24.05 -11.81
N ALA A 25 6.05 24.17 -10.70
CA ALA A 25 6.27 23.35 -9.52
C ALA A 25 5.94 21.90 -9.91
N TRP A 26 6.96 21.08 -10.10
CA TRP A 26 6.81 19.65 -10.32
C TRP A 26 6.15 19.08 -9.06
N ALA A 27 4.93 18.60 -9.19
CA ALA A 27 4.25 17.87 -8.12
C ALA A 27 5.10 16.63 -7.81
N GLN A 28 5.84 16.67 -6.71
CA GLN A 28 6.58 15.52 -6.23
C GLN A 28 5.56 14.46 -5.82
N THR A 29 5.57 13.32 -6.51
CA THR A 29 4.81 12.14 -6.08
C THR A 29 5.32 11.78 -4.68
N PRO A 30 4.43 11.71 -3.66
CA PRO A 30 4.87 11.33 -2.32
C PRO A 30 5.63 10.01 -2.36
N ALA A 31 6.76 9.94 -1.67
CA ALA A 31 7.49 8.68 -1.53
C ALA A 31 6.55 7.63 -0.91
N PRO A 32 6.59 6.37 -1.39
CA PRO A 32 5.77 5.32 -0.80
C PRO A 32 6.08 5.21 0.69
N ALA A 33 5.03 5.05 1.51
CA ALA A 33 5.19 4.86 2.94
C ALA A 33 6.07 3.64 3.22
N PRO A 34 6.95 3.69 4.23
CA PRO A 34 7.77 2.54 4.59
C PRO A 34 6.88 1.36 5.00
N LEU A 35 7.33 0.13 4.71
CA LEU A 35 6.64 -1.08 5.13
C LEU A 35 6.62 -1.16 6.67
N GLU A 36 5.43 -1.42 7.21
CA GLU A 36 5.22 -1.68 8.63
C GLU A 36 4.33 -2.93 8.76
N LEU A 37 4.94 -4.10 8.70
CA LEU A 37 4.26 -5.38 8.65
C LEU A 37 4.05 -5.93 10.07
N ARG A 38 2.80 -5.92 10.55
CA ARG A 38 2.39 -6.47 11.84
C ARG A 38 1.73 -7.82 11.65
N LEU A 39 2.19 -8.81 12.40
CA LEU A 39 1.61 -10.15 12.40
C LEU A 39 0.19 -10.09 12.98
N ALA A 40 -0.77 -10.61 12.23
CA ALA A 40 -2.19 -10.68 12.61
C ALA A 40 -2.66 -12.10 12.89
N ASP A 41 -2.12 -13.09 12.17
CA ASP A 41 -2.56 -14.48 12.27
C ASP A 41 -1.43 -15.44 11.88
N VAL A 42 -1.46 -16.64 12.47
CA VAL A 42 -0.59 -17.76 12.11
C VAL A 42 -1.44 -19.02 12.00
N GLY A 43 -1.47 -19.59 10.82
CA GLY A 43 -2.12 -20.85 10.52
C GLY A 43 -1.37 -21.51 9.37
N ARG A 44 -2.06 -21.83 8.29
CA ARG A 44 -1.42 -22.29 7.05
C ARG A 44 -0.44 -21.27 6.46
N PHE A 45 -0.68 -20.00 6.74
CA PHE A 45 0.18 -18.87 6.38
C PHE A 45 0.45 -18.03 7.62
N ALA A 46 1.57 -17.34 7.66
CA ALA A 46 1.72 -16.21 8.58
C ALA A 46 1.22 -14.94 7.86
N VAL A 47 0.26 -14.26 8.47
CA VAL A 47 -0.49 -13.15 7.86
C VAL A 47 -0.08 -11.85 8.53
N PHE A 48 0.47 -10.92 7.73
CA PHE A 48 0.93 -9.62 8.20
C PHE A 48 0.12 -8.51 7.56
N VAL A 49 -0.34 -7.56 8.36
CA VAL A 49 -0.97 -6.32 7.88
C VAL A 49 0.10 -5.27 7.63
N ASP A 50 0.11 -4.66 6.43
CA ASP A 50 0.94 -3.50 6.15
C ASP A 50 0.28 -2.23 6.69
N MET A 51 0.65 -1.86 7.91
CA MET A 51 0.10 -0.68 8.59
C MET A 51 0.48 0.63 7.90
N GLY A 52 1.62 0.67 7.18
CA GLY A 52 2.05 1.83 6.40
C GLY A 52 1.17 2.10 5.17
N ALA A 53 0.46 1.07 4.68
CA ALA A 53 -0.42 1.16 3.52
C ALA A 53 -1.92 1.25 3.87
N VAL A 54 -2.27 1.27 5.17
CA VAL A 54 -3.68 1.36 5.61
C VAL A 54 -4.26 2.72 5.27
N GLN A 55 -5.35 2.72 4.51
CA GLN A 55 -6.12 3.91 4.16
C GLN A 55 -7.54 3.80 4.70
N ARG A 56 -7.96 4.76 5.53
CA ARG A 56 -9.29 4.76 6.16
C ARG A 56 -10.15 5.90 5.62
N THR A 57 -11.39 5.58 5.27
CA THR A 57 -12.43 6.55 4.90
C THR A 57 -13.73 6.15 5.62
N GLY A 58 -14.06 6.85 6.70
CA GLY A 58 -15.17 6.47 7.57
C GLY A 58 -14.98 5.06 8.17
N SER A 59 -15.97 4.17 7.98
CA SER A 59 -15.90 2.77 8.40
C SER A 59 -15.08 1.88 7.46
N VAL A 60 -14.77 2.36 6.25
CA VAL A 60 -14.11 1.56 5.22
C VAL A 60 -12.58 1.70 5.32
N VAL A 61 -11.90 0.57 5.31
CA VAL A 61 -10.44 0.47 5.35
C VAL A 61 -9.95 -0.26 4.10
N LYS A 62 -9.07 0.39 3.33
CA LYS A 62 -8.31 -0.24 2.24
C LYS A 62 -6.91 -0.55 2.77
N LEU A 63 -6.44 -1.76 2.50
CA LEU A 63 -5.15 -2.22 3.00
C LEU A 63 -4.56 -3.28 2.08
N ARG A 64 -3.30 -3.61 2.31
CA ARG A 64 -2.71 -4.83 1.77
C ARG A 64 -2.18 -5.70 2.90
N VAL A 65 -2.24 -6.99 2.66
CA VAL A 65 -1.90 -8.03 3.62
C VAL A 65 -0.87 -8.95 2.97
N LEU A 66 0.25 -9.18 3.64
CA LEU A 66 1.25 -10.15 3.23
C LEU A 66 0.89 -11.51 3.81
N GLN A 67 0.67 -12.50 2.94
CA GLN A 67 0.63 -13.91 3.32
C GLN A 67 2.00 -14.53 3.08
N VAL A 68 2.65 -14.97 4.14
CA VAL A 68 3.91 -15.71 4.07
C VAL A 68 3.59 -17.20 4.04
N ALA A 69 4.08 -17.91 3.03
CA ALA A 69 3.95 -19.36 2.91
C ALA A 69 5.03 -20.08 3.70
N GLU A 70 4.76 -21.34 4.05
CA GLU A 70 5.73 -22.28 4.64
C GLU A 70 7.03 -22.39 3.85
N GLY A 71 8.08 -22.91 4.48
CA GLY A 71 9.34 -23.20 3.80
C GLY A 71 9.15 -24.23 2.69
N GLY A 72 9.79 -24.00 1.53
CA GLY A 72 9.71 -24.92 0.38
C GLY A 72 8.40 -24.86 -0.41
N PHE A 73 7.48 -23.92 -0.14
CA PHE A 73 6.24 -23.80 -0.92
C PHE A 73 6.55 -23.54 -2.38
N THR A 74 6.01 -24.39 -3.26
CA THR A 74 6.15 -24.30 -4.72
C THR A 74 4.81 -24.38 -5.43
N ALA A 75 4.72 -23.74 -6.61
CA ALA A 75 3.63 -23.94 -7.56
C ALA A 75 4.24 -24.23 -8.92
N GLY A 76 4.07 -25.45 -9.41
CA GLY A 76 4.83 -25.97 -10.55
C GLY A 76 6.33 -26.02 -10.22
N ALA A 77 7.16 -25.48 -11.09
CA ALA A 77 8.63 -25.42 -10.91
C ALA A 77 9.10 -24.16 -10.15
N GLU A 78 8.21 -23.26 -9.80
CA GLU A 78 8.57 -22.00 -9.13
C GLU A 78 8.38 -22.07 -7.62
N ALA A 79 9.35 -21.54 -6.88
CA ALA A 79 9.27 -21.36 -5.43
C ALA A 79 8.73 -19.99 -5.08
N PHE A 80 7.87 -19.93 -4.04
CA PHE A 80 7.23 -18.70 -3.59
C PHE A 80 7.49 -18.46 -2.10
N TRP A 81 7.55 -17.19 -1.75
CA TRP A 81 7.53 -16.76 -0.35
C TRP A 81 6.12 -16.51 0.15
N GLY A 82 5.15 -16.32 -0.77
CA GLY A 82 3.77 -16.02 -0.46
C GLY A 82 3.15 -15.05 -1.45
N GLY A 83 2.40 -14.08 -0.97
CA GLY A 83 1.78 -13.06 -1.82
C GLY A 83 1.13 -11.91 -1.06
N TRP A 84 0.90 -10.82 -1.78
CA TRP A 84 0.12 -9.70 -1.32
C TRP A 84 -1.35 -9.90 -1.67
N ARG A 85 -2.22 -9.77 -0.68
CA ARG A 85 -3.66 -9.59 -0.89
C ARG A 85 -3.99 -8.12 -0.73
N HIS A 86 -4.80 -7.58 -1.62
CA HIS A 86 -5.40 -6.26 -1.53
C HIS A 86 -6.83 -6.40 -1.06
N GLU A 87 -7.22 -5.69 -0.01
CA GLU A 87 -8.48 -5.90 0.67
C GLU A 87 -9.17 -4.57 0.98
N VAL A 88 -10.50 -4.64 1.04
CA VAL A 88 -11.37 -3.57 1.50
C VAL A 88 -12.25 -4.13 2.61
N ILE A 89 -12.12 -3.58 3.81
CA ILE A 89 -12.89 -4.00 5.00
C ILE A 89 -13.83 -2.88 5.40
N ASP A 90 -15.10 -3.20 5.56
CA ASP A 90 -16.04 -2.32 6.27
C ASP A 90 -16.11 -2.75 7.73
N CYS A 91 -15.51 -1.93 8.61
CA CYS A 91 -15.44 -2.20 10.04
C CYS A 91 -16.82 -2.19 10.72
N GLN A 92 -17.77 -1.37 10.21
CA GLN A 92 -19.11 -1.29 10.78
C GLN A 92 -19.97 -2.47 10.33
N ALA A 93 -19.96 -2.77 9.03
CA ALA A 93 -20.72 -3.89 8.48
C ALA A 93 -20.08 -5.26 8.73
N ARG A 94 -18.82 -5.31 9.19
CA ARG A 94 -18.03 -6.54 9.39
C ARG A 94 -17.99 -7.38 8.11
N THR A 95 -17.65 -6.74 7.00
CA THR A 95 -17.51 -7.39 5.68
C THR A 95 -16.12 -7.15 5.10
N ILE A 96 -15.70 -8.05 4.21
CA ILE A 96 -14.45 -7.97 3.47
C ILE A 96 -14.68 -8.21 1.99
N ALA A 97 -14.01 -7.42 1.15
CA ALA A 97 -13.88 -7.65 -0.28
C ALA A 97 -12.39 -7.82 -0.63
N HIS A 98 -12.09 -8.89 -1.35
CA HIS A 98 -10.75 -9.11 -1.90
C HIS A 98 -10.64 -8.35 -3.22
N ALA A 99 -9.76 -7.35 -3.27
CA ALA A 99 -9.58 -6.49 -4.44
C ALA A 99 -8.50 -6.98 -5.41
N GLY A 100 -7.64 -7.90 -4.97
CA GLY A 100 -6.62 -8.49 -5.82
C GLY A 100 -5.52 -9.23 -5.08
N PHE A 101 -4.71 -9.94 -5.87
CA PHE A 101 -3.58 -10.74 -5.38
C PHE A 101 -2.36 -10.56 -6.28
N ALA A 102 -1.17 -10.44 -5.67
CA ALA A 102 0.11 -10.48 -6.35
C ALA A 102 1.02 -11.50 -5.65
N SER A 103 1.51 -12.50 -6.39
CA SER A 103 2.42 -13.51 -5.84
C SER A 103 3.79 -12.90 -5.52
N ILE A 104 4.50 -13.47 -4.53
CA ILE A 104 5.88 -13.14 -4.23
C ILE A 104 6.73 -14.39 -4.41
N ARG A 105 7.58 -14.38 -5.43
CA ARG A 105 8.52 -15.47 -5.68
C ARG A 105 9.64 -15.50 -4.64
N ALA A 106 10.30 -16.63 -4.52
CA ALA A 106 11.53 -16.73 -3.72
C ALA A 106 12.55 -15.67 -4.17
N GLY A 107 13.16 -14.97 -3.20
CA GLY A 107 13.99 -13.79 -3.47
C GLY A 107 13.22 -12.47 -3.51
N GLY A 108 11.91 -12.46 -3.17
CA GLY A 108 11.13 -11.24 -2.95
C GLY A 108 10.57 -10.58 -4.21
N ARG A 109 10.69 -11.19 -5.38
CA ARG A 109 10.17 -10.62 -6.63
C ARG A 109 8.67 -10.74 -6.70
N GLU A 110 7.97 -9.62 -6.78
CA GLU A 110 6.52 -9.56 -6.92
C GLU A 110 6.08 -9.91 -8.35
N GLY A 111 5.00 -10.65 -8.46
CA GLY A 111 4.28 -10.91 -9.70
C GLY A 111 3.30 -9.78 -10.03
N PRO A 112 2.61 -9.86 -11.16
CA PRO A 112 1.57 -8.89 -11.51
C PRO A 112 0.40 -8.97 -10.53
N LEU A 113 -0.22 -7.82 -10.25
CA LEU A 113 -1.47 -7.76 -9.50
C LEU A 113 -2.61 -8.30 -10.38
N THR A 114 -3.26 -9.35 -9.90
CA THR A 114 -4.48 -9.92 -10.50
C THR A 114 -5.66 -9.44 -9.69
N GLY A 115 -6.60 -8.74 -10.34
CA GLY A 115 -7.82 -8.27 -9.69
C GLY A 115 -8.73 -9.41 -9.25
N ASP A 116 -9.45 -9.21 -8.16
CA ASP A 116 -10.51 -10.10 -7.69
C ASP A 116 -11.81 -9.29 -7.66
N GLN A 117 -12.83 -9.78 -8.35
CA GLN A 117 -14.12 -9.10 -8.48
C GLN A 117 -15.23 -9.78 -7.67
N ARG A 118 -14.87 -10.67 -6.74
CA ARG A 118 -15.86 -11.30 -5.86
C ARG A 118 -16.55 -10.23 -5.01
N PRO A 119 -17.86 -10.36 -4.78
CA PRO A 119 -18.57 -9.42 -3.91
C PRO A 119 -18.05 -9.48 -2.48
N ALA A 120 -18.26 -8.40 -1.72
CA ALA A 120 -17.94 -8.37 -0.30
C ALA A 120 -18.74 -9.47 0.43
N ALA A 121 -18.08 -10.15 1.34
CA ALA A 121 -18.65 -11.22 2.16
C ALA A 121 -18.51 -10.88 3.67
N PRO A 122 -19.40 -11.41 4.52
CA PRO A 122 -19.26 -11.30 5.96
C PRO A 122 -17.93 -11.90 6.45
N LEU A 123 -17.30 -11.26 7.43
CA LEU A 123 -16.13 -11.80 8.12
C LEU A 123 -16.54 -13.04 8.93
N SER A 124 -15.87 -14.16 8.68
CA SER A 124 -16.07 -15.39 9.47
C SER A 124 -15.25 -15.31 10.76
N ALA A 125 -15.90 -15.39 11.90
CA ALA A 125 -15.23 -15.34 13.20
C ALA A 125 -14.11 -16.39 13.31
N GLY A 126 -12.95 -15.97 13.81
CA GLY A 126 -11.76 -16.82 13.97
C GLY A 126 -10.99 -17.11 12.67
N SER A 127 -11.39 -16.55 11.55
CA SER A 127 -10.62 -16.64 10.31
C SER A 127 -9.44 -15.67 10.31
N ALA A 128 -8.44 -15.89 9.44
CA ALA A 128 -7.37 -14.95 9.21
C ALA A 128 -7.87 -13.55 8.80
N ASP A 129 -8.96 -13.48 8.04
CA ASP A 129 -9.58 -12.21 7.64
C ASP A 129 -10.23 -11.49 8.83
N ASP A 130 -10.82 -12.23 9.78
CA ASP A 130 -11.33 -11.66 11.03
C ASP A 130 -10.18 -11.14 11.91
N ALA A 131 -9.06 -11.85 11.97
CA ALA A 131 -7.86 -11.39 12.67
C ALA A 131 -7.30 -10.10 12.05
N VAL A 132 -7.21 -10.02 10.73
CA VAL A 132 -6.82 -8.79 10.00
C VAL A 132 -7.78 -7.65 10.33
N ALA A 133 -9.10 -7.90 10.27
CA ALA A 133 -10.10 -6.89 10.59
C ALA A 133 -9.98 -6.39 12.04
N LYS A 134 -9.75 -7.26 13.02
CA LYS A 134 -9.52 -6.87 14.41
C LYS A 134 -8.28 -5.97 14.56
N VAL A 135 -7.20 -6.26 13.84
CA VAL A 135 -5.99 -5.43 13.86
C VAL A 135 -6.28 -4.02 13.36
N VAL A 136 -7.01 -3.88 12.24
CA VAL A 136 -7.24 -2.56 11.61
C VAL A 136 -8.47 -1.84 12.14
N CYS A 137 -9.52 -2.54 12.58
CA CYS A 137 -10.75 -1.94 13.08
C CYS A 137 -10.72 -1.71 14.59
N ASP A 138 -10.22 -2.70 15.35
CA ASP A 138 -10.34 -2.77 16.80
C ASP A 138 -8.98 -2.50 17.50
N ALA A 139 -7.93 -2.14 16.75
CA ALA A 139 -6.57 -1.94 17.24
C ALA A 139 -6.01 -3.15 18.04
N TRP A 140 -6.50 -4.34 17.74
CA TRP A 140 -6.05 -5.58 18.37
C TRP A 140 -4.61 -5.93 17.99
N ARG A 141 -3.84 -6.47 18.95
CA ARG A 141 -2.41 -6.80 18.76
C ARG A 141 -2.12 -8.21 19.28
N PRO A 142 -2.50 -9.25 18.53
CA PRO A 142 -2.40 -10.62 19.01
C PRO A 142 -0.95 -11.07 19.27
N TYR A 143 -0.04 -10.62 18.42
CA TYR A 143 1.39 -10.98 18.49
C TYR A 143 2.24 -9.76 18.91
N ALA A 144 1.86 -9.05 19.98
CA ALA A 144 2.52 -7.81 20.39
C ALA A 144 4.03 -7.96 20.69
N LYS A 145 4.49 -9.18 21.01
CA LYS A 145 5.91 -9.50 21.26
C LYS A 145 6.70 -9.82 19.98
N VAL A 146 6.01 -10.07 18.86
CA VAL A 146 6.66 -10.30 17.57
C VAL A 146 7.10 -8.97 16.98
N PRO A 147 8.37 -8.83 16.56
CA PRO A 147 8.84 -7.57 16.01
C PRO A 147 8.09 -7.21 14.72
N VAL A 148 7.89 -5.92 14.51
CA VAL A 148 7.34 -5.40 13.25
C VAL A 148 8.39 -5.61 12.15
N ALA A 149 7.97 -6.24 11.04
CA ALA A 149 8.86 -6.42 9.91
C ALA A 149 8.80 -5.19 8.98
N THR A 150 9.96 -4.75 8.52
CA THR A 150 10.11 -3.59 7.63
C THR A 150 10.44 -3.98 6.19
N SER A 151 10.44 -5.27 5.90
CA SER A 151 10.62 -5.84 4.56
C SER A 151 9.91 -7.18 4.44
N VAL A 152 9.62 -7.59 3.21
CA VAL A 152 9.06 -8.92 2.92
C VAL A 152 9.99 -10.01 3.42
N GLU A 153 11.30 -9.88 3.20
CA GLU A 153 12.29 -10.84 3.67
C GLU A 153 12.30 -10.98 5.20
N ALA A 154 12.18 -9.86 5.93
CA ALA A 154 12.07 -9.86 7.39
C ALA A 154 10.80 -10.60 7.84
N ALA A 155 9.65 -10.33 7.19
CA ALA A 155 8.40 -11.04 7.48
C ALA A 155 8.49 -12.54 7.21
N VAL A 156 9.16 -12.95 6.13
CA VAL A 156 9.41 -14.37 5.83
C VAL A 156 10.27 -15.04 6.91
N LYS A 157 11.33 -14.38 7.36
CA LYS A 157 12.20 -14.88 8.46
C LYS A 157 11.46 -15.02 9.78
N ILE A 158 10.50 -14.12 10.06
CA ILE A 158 9.67 -14.17 11.25
C ILE A 158 8.57 -15.22 11.11
N GLY A 159 7.84 -15.22 9.99
CA GLY A 159 6.60 -15.98 9.82
C GLY A 159 6.80 -17.48 9.65
N ARG A 160 7.83 -17.93 8.92
CA ARG A 160 8.03 -19.36 8.64
C ARG A 160 8.23 -20.22 9.90
N PRO A 161 9.11 -19.85 10.84
CA PRO A 161 9.23 -20.61 12.09
C PRO A 161 7.92 -20.69 12.89
N LEU A 162 7.11 -19.63 12.85
CA LEU A 162 5.81 -19.60 13.56
C LEU A 162 4.80 -20.57 12.92
N ILE A 163 4.76 -20.68 11.59
CA ILE A 163 3.95 -21.67 10.88
C ILE A 163 4.38 -23.10 11.27
N GLU A 164 5.68 -23.37 11.27
CA GLU A 164 6.24 -24.68 11.58
C GLU A 164 6.00 -25.12 13.03
N THR A 165 5.97 -24.17 13.95
CA THR A 165 5.75 -24.46 15.39
C THR A 165 4.28 -24.42 15.80
N GLY A 166 3.37 -23.94 14.91
CA GLY A 166 1.95 -23.74 15.24
C GLY A 166 1.75 -22.68 16.34
N ALA A 167 2.49 -21.58 16.28
CA ALA A 167 2.46 -20.57 17.33
C ALA A 167 1.08 -19.91 17.43
N GLU A 168 0.50 -19.91 18.63
CA GLU A 168 -0.72 -19.19 18.97
C GLU A 168 -0.41 -17.77 19.50
N PRO A 169 -1.38 -16.82 19.43
CA PRO A 169 -1.23 -15.42 19.86
C PRO A 169 -1.04 -15.23 21.36
#